data_b955e8adff28b413cd37ddd6d995cfec
#
_entry.id   b955e8adff28b413cd37ddd6d995cfec
#
_cell.length_a   1.000
_cell.length_b   1.000
_cell.length_c   1.000
_cell.angle_alpha   90.00
_cell.angle_beta   90.00
_cell.angle_gamma   90.00
#
_symmetry.space_group_name_H-M   'P 1'
#
loop_
_entity.id
_entity.type
_entity.pdbx_description
1 polymer ?
#
loop_
_entity_poly.entity_id
_entity_poly.type
_entity_poly.pdbx_seq_one_letter_code
_entity_poly.pdbx_strand_id
1 'polypeptide(L)'
;ECSPFDMFQYATQVTDYYPSKESGAIGWRDMRTTLRAAGLSCDLHRKPATYDEFQEQMGQAKSAIVLVCSGNDDTFWKDTGGHYVNIWLYQKDTDMVFLAEPGDPDNNRTWIPLRYVYDALKTVSQYQYLSVAAYAEENNPWKWDGIQDVWNRE
;
A
#
# COMPACT_ATOMS: atom_id res chain seq x y z
N GLU A 1 19.77 1.87 3.07
CA GLU A 1 18.40 2.39 3.04
C GLU A 1 17.84 2.34 1.63
N CYS A 2 16.64 1.79 1.46
CA CYS A 2 15.99 1.66 0.16
C CYS A 2 15.20 2.94 -0.13
N SER A 3 15.59 3.66 -1.17
CA SER A 3 14.88 4.86 -1.61
C SER A 3 13.73 4.49 -2.56
N PRO A 4 12.77 5.42 -2.78
CA PRO A 4 11.75 5.22 -3.83
C PRO A 4 12.37 4.98 -5.21
N PHE A 5 13.50 5.60 -5.49
CA PHE A 5 14.21 5.41 -6.75
C PHE A 5 14.77 3.99 -6.88
N ASP A 6 15.29 3.44 -5.78
CA ASP A 6 15.78 2.05 -5.77
C ASP A 6 14.65 1.07 -6.03
N MET A 7 13.48 1.27 -5.42
CA MET A 7 12.30 0.44 -5.66
C MET A 7 11.83 0.54 -7.11
N PHE A 8 11.84 1.73 -7.66
CA PHE A 8 11.50 1.98 -9.05
C PHE A 8 12.43 1.21 -9.98
N GLN A 9 13.75 1.32 -9.79
CA GLN A 9 14.72 0.57 -10.58
C GLN A 9 14.52 -0.93 -10.43
N TYR A 10 14.24 -1.39 -9.23
CA TYR A 10 14.01 -2.80 -8.98
C TYR A 10 12.78 -3.31 -9.75
N ALA A 11 11.71 -2.54 -9.76
CA ALA A 11 10.52 -2.90 -10.52
C ALA A 11 10.81 -3.08 -12.02
N THR A 12 11.64 -2.21 -12.61
CA THR A 12 12.02 -2.34 -14.02
C THR A 12 12.90 -3.56 -14.31
N GLN A 13 13.60 -4.08 -13.30
CA GLN A 13 14.45 -5.27 -13.42
C GLN A 13 13.67 -6.57 -13.32
N VAL A 14 12.63 -6.63 -12.52
CA VAL A 14 11.90 -7.86 -12.21
C VAL A 14 10.56 -7.98 -12.91
N THR A 15 10.10 -6.92 -13.58
CA THR A 15 8.85 -6.89 -14.33
C THR A 15 9.06 -6.21 -15.67
N ASP A 16 8.03 -6.22 -16.52
CA ASP A 16 8.01 -5.47 -17.78
C ASP A 16 7.62 -4.00 -17.59
N TYR A 17 7.49 -3.55 -16.35
CA TYR A 17 7.15 -2.18 -16.05
C TYR A 17 8.24 -1.22 -16.55
N TYR A 18 7.79 -0.20 -17.27
CA TYR A 18 8.65 0.88 -17.69
C TYR A 18 7.85 2.18 -17.70
N PRO A 19 8.27 3.20 -16.95
CA PRO A 19 7.54 4.46 -16.90
C PRO A 19 7.67 5.20 -18.23
N SER A 20 6.60 5.87 -18.63
CA SER A 20 6.61 6.76 -19.79
C SER A 20 6.67 8.21 -19.31
N LYS A 21 6.84 9.12 -20.30
CA LYS A 21 6.76 10.56 -20.00
C LYS A 21 5.37 10.99 -19.57
N GLU A 22 4.36 10.25 -20.00
CA GLU A 22 2.96 10.54 -19.71
C GLU A 22 2.48 9.93 -18.40
N SER A 23 3.09 8.83 -17.99
CA SER A 23 2.65 8.12 -16.77
C SER A 23 3.78 7.32 -16.14
N GLY A 24 3.94 7.48 -14.83
CA GLY A 24 4.78 6.62 -14.03
C GLY A 24 4.00 5.50 -13.32
N ALA A 25 2.71 5.35 -13.63
CA ALA A 25 1.86 4.40 -12.94
C ALA A 25 2.32 2.96 -13.14
N ILE A 26 2.31 2.17 -12.08
CA ILE A 26 2.61 0.74 -12.09
C ILE A 26 1.31 -0.04 -11.87
N GLY A 27 1.12 -1.13 -12.62
CA GLY A 27 -0.05 -1.98 -12.45
C GLY A 27 0.02 -2.85 -11.20
N TRP A 28 -1.13 -3.35 -10.77
CA TRP A 28 -1.24 -4.17 -9.56
C TRP A 28 -0.35 -5.42 -9.60
N ARG A 29 -0.33 -6.11 -10.72
CA ARG A 29 0.45 -7.36 -10.84
C ARG A 29 1.95 -7.10 -10.82
N ASP A 30 2.39 -6.04 -11.45
CA ASP A 30 3.80 -5.65 -11.41
C ASP A 30 4.21 -5.20 -10.02
N MET A 31 3.35 -4.49 -9.32
CA MET A 31 3.55 -4.10 -7.93
C MET A 31 3.72 -5.34 -7.04
N ARG A 32 2.81 -6.31 -7.16
CA ARG A 32 2.89 -7.58 -6.42
C ARG A 32 4.19 -8.33 -6.74
N THR A 33 4.52 -8.46 -8.02
CA THR A 33 5.72 -9.17 -8.45
C THR A 33 6.98 -8.52 -7.88
N THR A 34 7.05 -7.19 -7.93
CA THR A 34 8.18 -6.44 -7.38
C THR A 34 8.33 -6.68 -5.88
N LEU A 35 7.24 -6.57 -5.13
CA LEU A 35 7.28 -6.74 -3.68
C LEU A 35 7.61 -8.18 -3.27
N ARG A 36 7.05 -9.17 -3.98
CA ARG A 36 7.38 -10.58 -3.73
C ARG A 36 8.84 -10.90 -4.07
N ALA A 37 9.36 -10.33 -5.14
CA ALA A 37 10.76 -10.48 -5.50
C ALA A 37 11.68 -9.85 -4.44
N ALA A 38 11.22 -8.80 -3.77
CA ALA A 38 11.91 -8.19 -2.64
C ALA A 38 11.75 -8.97 -1.33
N GLY A 39 11.03 -10.10 -1.34
CA GLY A 39 10.89 -10.98 -0.19
C GLY A 39 9.69 -10.71 0.69
N LEU A 40 8.79 -9.84 0.28
CA LEU A 40 7.58 -9.55 1.05
C LEU A 40 6.47 -10.55 0.73
N SER A 41 5.75 -10.98 1.75
CA SER A 41 4.56 -11.82 1.59
C SER A 41 3.37 -10.89 1.38
N CYS A 42 2.84 -10.86 0.16
CA CYS A 42 1.77 -9.95 -0.20
C CYS A 42 0.78 -10.57 -1.19
N ASP A 43 -0.45 -10.10 -1.14
CA ASP A 43 -1.55 -10.56 -1.99
C ASP A 43 -2.42 -9.39 -2.46
N LEU A 44 -3.00 -9.57 -3.65
CA LEU A 44 -3.97 -8.64 -4.22
C LEU A 44 -5.38 -9.02 -3.80
N HIS A 45 -6.20 -8.01 -3.52
CA HIS A 45 -7.57 -8.21 -3.04
C HIS A 45 -8.56 -7.27 -3.73
N ARG A 46 -9.77 -7.77 -3.87
CA ARG A 46 -10.93 -6.95 -4.18
C ARG A 46 -11.56 -6.44 -2.89
N LYS A 47 -12.34 -5.37 -2.99
CA LYS A 47 -13.08 -4.87 -1.84
C LYS A 47 -13.94 -6.00 -1.25
N PRO A 48 -13.76 -6.33 0.04
CA PRO A 48 -14.59 -7.33 0.70
C PRO A 48 -16.06 -6.93 0.70
N ALA A 49 -16.94 -7.91 0.72
CA ALA A 49 -18.39 -7.68 0.70
C ALA A 49 -18.87 -6.92 1.93
N THR A 50 -18.19 -7.09 3.07
CA THR A 50 -18.55 -6.43 4.31
C THR A 50 -17.36 -5.67 4.89
N TYR A 51 -17.65 -4.62 5.64
CA TYR A 51 -16.63 -3.87 6.36
C TYR A 51 -15.95 -4.74 7.41
N ASP A 52 -16.68 -5.63 8.07
CA ASP A 52 -16.13 -6.55 9.07
C ASP A 52 -15.00 -7.41 8.50
N GLU A 53 -15.16 -7.91 7.28
CA GLU A 53 -14.11 -8.67 6.60
C GLU A 53 -12.87 -7.81 6.35
N PHE A 54 -13.06 -6.56 5.97
CA PHE A 54 -11.96 -5.63 5.76
C PHE A 54 -11.21 -5.35 7.06
N GLN A 55 -11.92 -5.13 8.15
CA GLN A 55 -11.32 -4.95 9.48
C GLN A 55 -10.48 -6.16 9.88
N GLU A 56 -11.00 -7.36 9.65
CA GLU A 56 -10.28 -8.60 9.95
C GLU A 56 -8.98 -8.71 9.14
N GLN A 57 -9.05 -8.44 7.84
CA GLN A 57 -7.88 -8.48 6.99
C GLN A 57 -6.83 -7.44 7.38
N MET A 58 -7.26 -6.24 7.73
CA MET A 58 -6.33 -5.19 8.18
C MET A 58 -5.70 -5.54 9.52
N GLY A 59 -6.44 -6.24 10.39
CA GLY A 59 -5.90 -6.71 11.66
C GLY A 59 -4.79 -7.76 11.50
N GLN A 60 -4.79 -8.50 10.40
CA GLN A 60 -3.78 -9.52 10.10
C GLN A 60 -2.63 -8.99 9.25
N ALA A 61 -2.83 -7.89 8.53
CA ALA A 61 -1.83 -7.33 7.64
C ALA A 61 -0.87 -6.42 8.40
N LYS A 62 0.39 -6.37 7.95
CA LYS A 62 1.38 -5.42 8.44
C LYS A 62 1.19 -4.04 7.82
N SER A 63 0.84 -4.01 6.55
CA SER A 63 0.52 -2.79 5.82
C SER A 63 -0.31 -3.13 4.60
N ALA A 64 -0.86 -2.11 3.96
CA ALA A 64 -1.56 -2.30 2.70
C ALA A 64 -1.37 -1.07 1.80
N ILE A 65 -1.29 -1.32 0.51
CA ILE A 65 -1.38 -0.29 -0.52
C ILE A 65 -2.82 -0.33 -1.03
N VAL A 66 -3.52 0.78 -0.88
CA VAL A 66 -4.93 0.86 -1.25
C VAL A 66 -5.14 1.85 -2.40
N LEU A 67 -6.06 1.54 -3.29
CA LEU A 67 -6.45 2.41 -4.39
C LEU A 67 -7.79 3.05 -4.04
N VAL A 68 -7.77 4.35 -3.84
CA VAL A 68 -8.93 5.13 -3.39
C VAL A 68 -9.39 6.11 -4.46
N CYS A 69 -10.65 6.49 -4.39
CA CYS A 69 -11.23 7.51 -5.26
C CYS A 69 -12.37 8.22 -4.55
N SER A 70 -12.82 9.34 -5.12
CA SER A 70 -13.90 10.14 -4.55
C SER A 70 -15.31 9.61 -4.84
N GLY A 71 -15.41 8.53 -5.64
CA GLY A 71 -16.72 8.03 -6.08
C GLY A 71 -17.59 7.47 -4.97
N ASN A 72 -17.00 6.94 -3.92
CA ASN A 72 -17.73 6.32 -2.80
C ASN A 72 -17.82 7.24 -1.58
N ASP A 73 -16.76 8.01 -1.34
CA ASP A 73 -16.69 8.94 -0.23
C ASP A 73 -15.87 10.16 -0.67
N ASP A 74 -16.54 11.28 -0.84
CA ASP A 74 -15.90 12.51 -1.27
C ASP A 74 -15.56 13.44 -0.10
N THR A 75 -15.70 12.95 1.14
CA THR A 75 -15.40 13.75 2.32
C THR A 75 -13.89 13.84 2.59
N PHE A 76 -13.16 12.78 2.34
CA PHE A 76 -11.72 12.75 2.59
C PHE A 76 -10.90 12.90 1.30
N TRP A 77 -11.16 12.06 0.28
CA TRP A 77 -10.44 12.13 -1.00
C TRP A 77 -11.33 12.81 -2.06
N LYS A 78 -11.47 14.10 -1.97
CA LYS A 78 -12.28 14.89 -2.93
C LYS A 78 -11.57 14.95 -4.27
N ASP A 79 -12.36 14.92 -5.34
CA ASP A 79 -11.89 15.09 -6.73
C ASP A 79 -10.80 14.11 -7.13
N THR A 80 -10.78 12.91 -6.52
CA THR A 80 -9.77 11.89 -6.75
C THR A 80 -10.31 10.84 -7.71
N GLY A 81 -9.69 10.72 -8.89
CA GLY A 81 -10.07 9.73 -9.89
C GLY A 81 -9.49 8.35 -9.63
N GLY A 82 -8.39 8.28 -8.92
CA GLY A 82 -7.69 7.07 -8.51
C GLY A 82 -6.34 7.45 -7.93
N HIS A 83 -6.06 6.96 -6.72
CA HIS A 83 -4.87 7.38 -5.98
C HIS A 83 -4.42 6.23 -5.08
N TYR A 84 -3.13 5.90 -5.15
CA TYR A 84 -2.54 4.90 -4.27
C TYR A 84 -2.06 5.55 -2.99
N VAL A 85 -2.49 5.02 -1.86
CA VAL A 85 -2.00 5.41 -0.54
C VAL A 85 -1.59 4.17 0.25
N ASN A 86 -0.77 4.37 1.26
CA ASN A 86 -0.34 3.28 2.13
C ASN A 86 -0.94 3.45 3.52
N ILE A 87 -1.43 2.35 4.09
CA ILE A 87 -1.98 2.31 5.45
C ILE A 87 -1.30 1.21 6.25
N TRP A 88 -1.11 1.47 7.57
CA TRP A 88 -0.55 0.48 8.49
C TRP A 88 -0.93 0.80 9.93
N LEU A 89 -0.46 -0.01 10.87
CA LEU A 89 -0.71 0.17 12.31
C LEU A 89 -2.21 0.23 12.65
N TYR A 90 -3.01 -0.65 12.06
CA TYR A 90 -4.43 -0.70 12.35
C TYR A 90 -4.67 -0.96 13.85
N GLN A 91 -5.45 -0.10 14.48
CA GLN A 91 -5.86 -0.23 15.87
C GLN A 91 -7.33 -0.64 15.95
N LYS A 92 -7.57 -1.87 16.36
CA LYS A 92 -8.91 -2.42 16.42
C LYS A 92 -9.81 -1.67 17.39
N ASP A 93 -9.27 -1.25 18.54
CA ASP A 93 -10.03 -0.60 19.61
C ASP A 93 -10.64 0.73 19.15
N THR A 94 -9.91 1.49 18.36
CA THR A 94 -10.36 2.79 17.88
C THR A 94 -10.86 2.75 16.44
N ASP A 95 -10.66 1.62 15.77
CA ASP A 95 -10.96 1.45 14.33
C ASP A 95 -10.24 2.47 13.45
N MET A 96 -9.02 2.81 13.83
CA MET A 96 -8.18 3.81 13.17
C MET A 96 -6.98 3.15 12.53
N VAL A 97 -6.49 3.76 11.46
CA VAL A 97 -5.31 3.30 10.74
C VAL A 97 -4.41 4.50 10.46
N PHE A 98 -3.10 4.26 10.44
CA PHE A 98 -2.13 5.30 10.12
C PHE A 98 -1.95 5.39 8.61
N LEU A 99 -1.99 6.61 8.09
CA LEU A 99 -2.03 6.89 6.64
C LEU A 99 -0.74 7.54 6.17
N ALA A 100 -0.16 7.01 5.09
CA ALA A 100 0.82 7.73 4.28
C ALA A 100 0.14 8.22 3.02
N GLU A 101 -0.02 9.53 2.92
CA GLU A 101 -0.71 10.20 1.83
C GLU A 101 0.28 11.09 1.07
N PRO A 102 0.87 10.57 -0.03
CA PRO A 102 1.90 11.30 -0.75
C PRO A 102 1.40 12.52 -1.51
N GLY A 103 0.09 12.57 -1.80
CA GLY A 103 -0.51 13.66 -2.56
C GLY A 103 -1.08 14.79 -1.71
N ASP A 104 -1.12 14.63 -0.38
CA ASP A 104 -1.72 15.61 0.52
C ASP A 104 -0.84 15.76 1.77
N PRO A 105 0.04 16.78 1.79
CA PRO A 105 0.94 16.97 2.93
C PRO A 105 0.23 17.18 4.26
N ASP A 106 -0.95 17.78 4.25
CA ASP A 106 -1.68 18.08 5.49
C ASP A 106 -2.25 16.83 6.14
N ASN A 107 -2.59 15.82 5.34
CA ASN A 107 -3.15 14.55 5.82
C ASN A 107 -2.13 13.41 5.83
N ASN A 108 -0.91 13.66 5.37
CA ASN A 108 0.14 12.64 5.40
C ASN A 108 0.58 12.37 6.84
N ARG A 109 0.79 11.09 7.17
CA ARG A 109 1.24 10.64 8.49
C ARG A 109 0.24 11.01 9.59
N THR A 110 -1.01 10.75 9.34
CA THR A 110 -2.10 10.99 10.29
C THR A 110 -2.91 9.72 10.53
N TRP A 111 -3.64 9.69 11.63
CA TRP A 111 -4.61 8.64 11.93
C TRP A 111 -5.95 8.98 11.32
N ILE A 112 -6.54 8.02 10.60
CA ILE A 112 -7.88 8.18 10.01
C ILE A 112 -8.74 6.95 10.34
N PRO A 113 -10.08 7.09 10.35
CA PRO A 113 -10.95 5.92 10.46
C PRO A 113 -10.72 4.96 9.29
N LEU A 114 -10.59 3.67 9.59
CA LEU A 114 -10.47 2.66 8.54
C LEU A 114 -11.67 2.68 7.60
N ARG A 115 -12.84 3.03 8.11
CA ARG A 115 -14.08 3.14 7.32
C ARG A 115 -13.92 4.10 6.14
N TYR A 116 -13.18 5.18 6.30
CA TYR A 116 -12.91 6.12 5.20
C TYR A 116 -12.21 5.43 4.04
N VAL A 117 -11.24 4.58 4.36
CA VAL A 117 -10.51 3.79 3.35
C VAL A 117 -11.46 2.82 2.65
N TYR A 118 -12.23 2.06 3.43
CA TYR A 118 -13.15 1.08 2.89
C TYR A 118 -14.16 1.70 1.91
N ASP A 119 -14.77 2.80 2.31
CA ASP A 119 -15.79 3.47 1.48
C ASP A 119 -15.18 4.09 0.22
N ALA A 120 -13.91 4.50 0.27
CA ALA A 120 -13.21 5.11 -0.85
C ALA A 120 -12.53 4.13 -1.81
N LEU A 121 -12.52 2.83 -1.52
CA LEU A 121 -11.89 1.84 -2.40
C LEU A 121 -12.49 1.90 -3.82
N LYS A 122 -11.61 1.98 -4.82
CA LYS A 122 -12.01 2.15 -6.22
C LYS A 122 -12.50 0.84 -6.83
N THR A 123 -13.78 0.57 -6.72
CA THR A 123 -14.40 -0.72 -7.10
C THR A 123 -14.39 -1.00 -8.60
N VAL A 124 -14.24 0.00 -9.45
CA VAL A 124 -14.15 -0.19 -10.91
C VAL A 124 -12.78 -0.72 -11.34
N SER A 125 -11.78 -0.67 -10.47
CA SER A 125 -10.48 -1.27 -10.73
C SER A 125 -10.54 -2.79 -10.57
N GLN A 126 -9.61 -3.50 -11.21
CA GLN A 126 -9.53 -4.97 -11.12
C GLN A 126 -9.29 -5.43 -9.67
N TYR A 127 -8.45 -4.72 -8.95
CA TYR A 127 -8.17 -4.94 -7.53
C TYR A 127 -8.29 -3.62 -6.79
N GLN A 128 -8.49 -3.66 -5.49
CA GLN A 128 -8.67 -2.46 -4.67
C GLN A 128 -7.54 -2.25 -3.67
N TYR A 129 -6.87 -3.33 -3.25
CA TYR A 129 -5.71 -3.18 -2.37
C TYR A 129 -4.77 -4.37 -2.47
N LEU A 130 -3.54 -4.13 -2.04
CA LEU A 130 -2.50 -5.14 -1.88
C LEU A 130 -2.12 -5.16 -0.40
N SER A 131 -2.30 -6.31 0.25
CA SER A 131 -1.92 -6.47 1.65
C SER A 131 -0.54 -7.08 1.79
N VAL A 132 0.23 -6.62 2.77
CA VAL A 132 1.52 -7.18 3.15
C VAL A 132 1.32 -7.90 4.48
N ALA A 133 1.44 -9.23 4.47
CA ALA A 133 1.21 -10.08 5.64
C ALA A 133 2.46 -10.24 6.51
N ALA A 134 3.64 -10.20 5.91
CA ALA A 134 4.91 -10.34 6.60
C ALA A 134 5.98 -9.51 5.92
N TYR A 135 6.91 -9.03 6.72
CA TYR A 135 8.07 -8.34 6.22
C TYR A 135 9.15 -9.35 5.79
N ALA A 136 10.22 -8.82 5.26
CA ALA A 136 11.30 -9.57 4.66
C ALA A 136 11.88 -10.66 5.56
N GLU A 137 12.01 -11.85 5.01
CA GLU A 137 12.70 -12.99 5.61
C GLU A 137 14.21 -12.93 5.37
N GLU A 138 14.97 -13.88 5.94
CA GLU A 138 16.42 -13.87 5.88
C GLU A 138 17.01 -13.84 4.46
N ASN A 139 16.35 -14.45 3.50
CA ASN A 139 16.85 -14.53 2.13
C ASN A 139 16.35 -13.39 1.24
N ASN A 140 15.78 -12.38 1.81
CA ASN A 140 15.27 -11.24 1.09
C ASN A 140 16.42 -10.41 0.49
N PRO A 141 16.38 -10.08 -0.83
CA PRO A 141 17.43 -9.28 -1.46
C PRO A 141 17.54 -7.85 -0.90
N TRP A 142 16.53 -7.36 -0.17
CA TRP A 142 16.56 -6.07 0.51
C TRP A 142 17.15 -6.12 1.92
N LYS A 143 17.43 -7.32 2.40
CA LYS A 143 17.86 -7.55 3.77
C LYS A 143 19.38 -7.70 3.82
N TRP A 144 20.07 -6.64 3.50
CA TRP A 144 21.51 -6.58 3.66
C TRP A 144 21.88 -5.67 4.83
N ASP A 145 23.10 -5.78 5.28
CA ASP A 145 23.57 -5.24 6.56
C ASP A 145 23.18 -3.80 6.83
N GLY A 146 23.35 -2.90 5.87
CA GLY A 146 23.05 -1.49 6.08
C GLY A 146 21.58 -1.18 6.31
N ILE A 147 20.68 -1.89 5.64
CA ILE A 147 19.23 -1.68 5.78
C ILE A 147 18.72 -2.22 7.09
N GLN A 148 19.17 -3.40 7.49
CA GLN A 148 18.76 -3.97 8.78
C GLN A 148 19.14 -3.07 9.95
N ASP A 149 20.34 -2.53 9.92
CA ASP A 149 20.80 -1.64 10.98
C ASP A 149 19.94 -0.39 11.09
N VAL A 150 19.55 0.19 9.96
CA VAL A 150 18.68 1.38 9.95
C VAL A 150 17.32 1.08 10.54
N TRP A 151 16.71 -0.07 10.21
CA TRP A 151 15.37 -0.42 10.67
C TRP A 151 15.32 -0.83 12.14
N ASN A 152 16.43 -1.28 12.69
CA ASN A 152 16.51 -1.74 14.07
C ASN A 152 17.06 -0.69 15.05
N ARG A 153 17.29 0.52 14.59
CA ARG A 153 17.89 1.60 15.38
C ARG A 153 16.92 2.44 16.19
N GLU A 154 15.75 2.00 16.38
CA GLU A 154 14.80 2.79 17.19
C GLU A 154 14.94 2.55 18.68
#